data_6e617dc69ba4ec254771e0bb2a5070e4
#
_entry.id   6e617dc69ba4ec254771e0bb2a5070e4
#
_cell.length_a   1.000
_cell.length_b   1.000
_cell.length_c   1.000
_cell.angle_alpha   90.00
_cell.angle_beta   90.00
_cell.angle_gamma   90.00
#
_symmetry.space_group_name_H-M   'P 1'
#
loop_
_entity.id
_entity.type
_entity.pdbx_description
1 polymer ?
#
loop_
_entity_poly.entity_id
_entity_poly.type
_entity_poly.pdbx_seq_one_letter_code
_entity_poly.pdbx_strand_id
1 'polypeptide(L)'
;MNRNRFGNYEGNANNEATKRKSNNNEEEVGEKLNENNDGKGKKELNIHPSVNDNKIADIILALFQIQATLRVSHFISETKSNHETLDKFLKKFNKNMDKFIEVWMGKHEKFDLGKNRQVNIYQITKDELFDYLDLVLEFLTGDVVASNVYKLSHYPLKNVMNNKKNVDLISIRDDIVRNINRMKYRLRLE
;
A
#
# COMPACT_ATOMS: atom_id res chain seq x y z
N MET A 1 25.31 -6.20 -50.04
CA MET A 1 24.78 -7.43 -50.69
C MET A 1 24.21 -8.31 -49.60
N ASN A 2 23.00 -8.81 -49.83
CA ASN A 2 22.10 -9.70 -49.06
C ASN A 2 21.23 -8.97 -48.03
N ARG A 3 20.02 -8.66 -48.33
CA ARG A 3 18.72 -9.22 -48.78
C ARG A 3 18.08 -10.14 -47.74
N ASN A 4 16.97 -9.58 -47.18
CA ASN A 4 15.63 -10.15 -47.01
C ASN A 4 15.43 -11.41 -46.16
N ARG A 5 14.54 -11.33 -45.16
CA ARG A 5 13.25 -12.04 -45.28
C ARG A 5 12.21 -11.49 -44.29
N PHE A 6 11.16 -10.96 -44.91
CA PHE A 6 9.82 -10.78 -44.32
C PHE A 6 9.17 -12.13 -44.11
N GLY A 7 8.46 -12.31 -43.03
CA GLY A 7 7.53 -13.41 -42.83
C GLY A 7 6.22 -12.86 -42.29
N ASN A 8 5.26 -12.64 -43.19
CA ASN A 8 3.86 -12.40 -42.90
C ASN A 8 3.25 -13.68 -42.28
N TYR A 9 2.44 -13.52 -41.24
CA TYR A 9 1.36 -14.43 -40.93
C TYR A 9 0.06 -13.64 -40.78
N GLU A 10 -0.75 -13.74 -41.82
CA GLU A 10 -2.19 -13.43 -41.84
C GLU A 10 -2.99 -14.59 -41.26
N GLY A 11 -4.05 -14.24 -40.56
CA GLY A 11 -5.33 -14.95 -40.69
C GLY A 11 -5.67 -15.98 -39.63
N ASN A 12 -6.61 -15.75 -38.78
CA ASN A 12 -7.98 -16.22 -38.99
C ASN A 12 -8.93 -15.73 -37.92
N ALA A 13 -9.98 -15.07 -38.39
CA ALA A 13 -11.19 -14.78 -37.61
C ALA A 13 -12.03 -16.08 -37.59
N ASN A 14 -12.56 -16.43 -36.43
CA ASN A 14 -13.80 -17.19 -36.40
C ASN A 14 -14.63 -16.77 -35.15
N ASN A 15 -15.76 -16.17 -35.48
CA ASN A 15 -16.96 -16.00 -34.68
C ASN A 15 -17.44 -17.31 -34.08
N GLU A 16 -17.78 -17.30 -32.81
CA GLU A 16 -18.97 -18.05 -32.37
C GLU A 16 -19.64 -17.33 -31.18
N ALA A 17 -20.80 -16.81 -31.50
CA ALA A 17 -21.77 -16.31 -30.56
C ALA A 17 -22.47 -17.46 -29.86
N THR A 18 -22.38 -17.53 -28.53
CA THR A 18 -23.26 -18.43 -27.78
C THR A 18 -24.10 -17.62 -26.79
N LYS A 19 -25.36 -17.40 -27.17
CA LYS A 19 -26.48 -17.00 -26.31
C LYS A 19 -26.65 -18.03 -25.19
N ARG A 20 -26.67 -17.58 -23.93
CA ARG A 20 -27.33 -18.34 -22.85
C ARG A 20 -28.23 -17.43 -22.04
N LYS A 21 -29.46 -17.80 -22.11
CA LYS A 21 -30.71 -17.48 -21.47
C LYS A 21 -30.60 -17.21 -19.97
N SER A 22 -31.32 -16.15 -19.58
CA SER A 22 -31.81 -15.87 -18.25
C SER A 22 -32.67 -17.02 -17.70
N ASN A 23 -32.45 -17.42 -16.45
CA ASN A 23 -33.45 -18.08 -15.65
C ASN A 23 -33.55 -17.33 -14.31
N ASN A 24 -34.66 -16.62 -14.17
CA ASN A 24 -35.21 -16.19 -12.89
C ASN A 24 -35.74 -17.45 -12.18
N ASN A 25 -35.33 -17.70 -10.97
CA ASN A 25 -36.11 -18.45 -10.02
C ASN A 25 -36.13 -17.67 -8.71
N GLU A 26 -37.27 -17.05 -8.48
CA GLU A 26 -37.76 -16.65 -7.18
C GLU A 26 -38.16 -17.93 -6.44
N GLU A 27 -37.55 -18.19 -5.32
CA GLU A 27 -38.08 -19.10 -4.32
C GLU A 27 -38.27 -18.37 -2.99
N GLU A 28 -39.51 -18.06 -2.75
CA GLU A 28 -40.13 -17.75 -1.48
C GLU A 28 -40.08 -18.99 -0.60
N VAL A 29 -39.44 -18.95 0.60
CA VAL A 29 -39.64 -19.94 1.65
C VAL A 29 -39.54 -19.26 3.01
N GLY A 30 -40.66 -18.88 3.60
CA GLY A 30 -41.25 -19.57 4.73
C GLY A 30 -40.51 -19.39 6.04
N GLU A 31 -40.96 -18.37 6.84
CA GLU A 31 -40.72 -18.27 8.28
C GLU A 31 -41.17 -19.59 8.98
N LYS A 32 -40.27 -20.19 9.73
CA LYS A 32 -40.59 -21.04 10.88
C LYS A 32 -39.80 -20.57 12.09
N LEU A 33 -40.54 -19.90 12.96
CA LEU A 33 -40.19 -19.69 14.36
C LEU A 33 -39.98 -21.05 15.02
N ASN A 34 -38.80 -21.27 15.60
CA ASN A 34 -38.59 -22.30 16.59
C ASN A 34 -37.92 -21.63 17.80
N GLU A 35 -38.75 -21.37 18.79
CA GLU A 35 -38.35 -21.07 20.16
C GLU A 35 -37.75 -22.32 20.83
N ASN A 36 -36.82 -22.03 21.75
CA ASN A 36 -36.21 -22.91 22.76
C ASN A 36 -34.88 -23.57 22.38
N ASN A 37 -33.79 -22.91 22.79
CA ASN A 37 -32.77 -23.64 23.52
C ASN A 37 -31.94 -22.71 24.41
N ASP A 38 -32.10 -22.78 25.71
CA ASP A 38 -31.20 -22.29 26.72
C ASP A 38 -29.87 -23.04 26.63
N GLY A 39 -28.91 -22.43 25.96
CA GLY A 39 -27.54 -22.90 25.90
C GLY A 39 -26.61 -21.71 25.92
N LYS A 40 -25.89 -21.47 27.03
CA LYS A 40 -24.77 -20.56 27.15
C LYS A 40 -23.67 -20.91 26.10
N GLY A 41 -23.96 -20.66 24.85
CA GLY A 41 -22.97 -20.69 23.78
C GLY A 41 -22.20 -19.38 23.80
N LYS A 42 -20.91 -19.45 24.08
CA LYS A 42 -19.95 -18.36 23.72
C LYS A 42 -20.19 -18.04 22.26
N LYS A 43 -20.80 -16.89 21.96
CA LYS A 43 -20.80 -16.33 20.63
C LYS A 43 -19.33 -16.06 20.31
N GLU A 44 -18.69 -16.93 19.55
CA GLU A 44 -17.52 -16.57 18.79
C GLU A 44 -17.97 -15.44 17.85
N LEU A 45 -17.61 -14.20 18.20
CA LEU A 45 -17.71 -13.11 17.28
C LEU A 45 -16.77 -13.45 16.12
N ASN A 46 -17.32 -13.97 15.03
CA ASN A 46 -16.65 -13.97 13.73
C ASN A 46 -16.55 -12.51 13.28
N ILE A 47 -15.56 -11.80 13.81
CA ILE A 47 -15.18 -10.48 13.34
C ILE A 47 -14.44 -10.72 12.02
N HIS A 48 -15.18 -10.75 10.91
CA HIS A 48 -14.55 -10.56 9.60
C HIS A 48 -13.96 -9.16 9.61
N PRO A 49 -12.65 -9.01 9.38
CA PRO A 49 -12.04 -7.68 9.30
C PRO A 49 -12.79 -6.84 8.26
N SER A 50 -13.15 -5.62 8.62
CA SER A 50 -13.86 -4.74 7.70
C SER A 50 -12.97 -4.47 6.48
N VAL A 51 -13.56 -4.12 5.34
CA VAL A 51 -12.80 -3.77 4.11
C VAL A 51 -11.80 -2.63 4.39
N ASN A 52 -12.06 -1.80 5.41
CA ASN A 52 -11.16 -0.73 5.83
C ASN A 52 -9.93 -1.25 6.60
N ASP A 53 -10.05 -2.36 7.34
CA ASP A 53 -8.93 -2.94 8.11
C ASP A 53 -7.86 -3.50 7.19
N ASN A 54 -8.24 -4.11 6.08
CA ASN A 54 -7.29 -4.58 5.07
C ASN A 54 -6.53 -3.43 4.39
N LYS A 55 -7.19 -2.29 4.14
CA LYS A 55 -6.53 -1.13 3.51
C LYS A 55 -5.50 -0.49 4.43
N ILE A 56 -5.79 -0.35 5.72
CA ILE A 56 -4.81 0.20 6.67
C ILE A 56 -3.65 -0.76 6.90
N ALA A 57 -3.90 -2.07 6.94
CA ALA A 57 -2.84 -3.07 7.05
C ALA A 57 -1.86 -2.95 5.86
N ASP A 58 -2.36 -2.82 4.64
CA ASP A 58 -1.54 -2.63 3.44
C ASP A 58 -0.75 -1.31 3.46
N ILE A 59 -1.35 -0.23 3.98
CA ILE A 59 -0.67 1.06 4.16
C ILE A 59 0.46 0.95 5.19
N ILE A 60 0.23 0.29 6.33
CA ILE A 60 1.24 0.09 7.36
C ILE A 60 2.39 -0.78 6.83
N LEU A 61 2.07 -1.83 6.07
CA LEU A 61 3.09 -2.65 5.40
C LEU A 61 3.91 -1.83 4.40
N ALA A 62 3.29 -0.92 3.64
CA ALA A 62 4.01 -0.01 2.75
C ALA A 62 4.95 0.93 3.52
N LEU A 63 4.55 1.44 4.68
CA LEU A 63 5.43 2.24 5.54
C LEU A 63 6.64 1.44 6.04
N PHE A 64 6.45 0.18 6.46
CA PHE A 64 7.56 -0.72 6.82
C PHE A 64 8.46 -1.03 5.62
N GLN A 65 7.89 -1.23 4.43
CA GLN A 65 8.63 -1.44 3.20
C GLN A 65 9.52 -0.24 2.86
N ILE A 66 8.99 0.98 2.94
CA ILE A 66 9.71 2.23 2.73
C ILE A 66 10.87 2.34 3.73
N GLN A 67 10.59 2.09 5.02
CA GLN A 67 11.61 2.10 6.07
C GLN A 67 12.75 1.12 5.77
N ALA A 68 12.42 -0.13 5.45
CA ALA A 68 13.41 -1.18 5.20
C ALA A 68 14.24 -0.87 3.94
N THR A 69 13.60 -0.43 2.85
CA THR A 69 14.26 -0.08 1.60
C THR A 69 15.25 1.08 1.81
N LEU A 70 14.82 2.17 2.47
CA LEU A 70 15.70 3.32 2.74
C LEU A 70 16.81 2.97 3.74
N ARG A 71 16.61 1.99 4.63
CA ARG A 71 17.67 1.49 5.50
C ARG A 71 18.73 0.71 4.73
N VAL A 72 18.34 -0.08 3.73
CA VAL A 72 19.31 -0.71 2.82
C VAL A 72 20.09 0.37 2.06
N SER A 73 19.43 1.38 1.50
CA SER A 73 20.10 2.50 0.81
C SER A 73 21.06 3.26 1.73
N HIS A 74 20.72 3.42 3.02
CA HIS A 74 21.62 4.01 4.01
C HIS A 74 22.91 3.18 4.21
N PHE A 75 22.79 1.85 4.29
CA PHE A 75 23.96 0.98 4.49
C PHE A 75 24.88 0.91 3.28
N ILE A 76 24.31 0.99 2.06
CA ILE A 76 25.09 0.93 0.81
C ILE A 76 25.53 2.31 0.32
N SER A 77 25.28 3.38 1.08
CA SER A 77 25.69 4.75 0.71
C SER A 77 27.20 4.87 0.57
N GLU A 78 27.66 5.33 -0.58
CA GLU A 78 29.09 5.44 -0.91
C GLU A 78 29.75 6.67 -0.28
N THR A 79 28.98 7.72 0.03
CA THR A 79 29.49 8.94 0.64
C THR A 79 29.03 9.10 2.08
N LYS A 80 29.89 9.67 2.92
CA LYS A 80 29.54 10.00 4.31
C LYS A 80 28.33 10.93 4.38
N SER A 81 28.20 11.86 3.47
CA SER A 81 27.13 12.85 3.45
C SER A 81 25.77 12.19 3.15
N ASN A 82 25.71 11.30 2.14
CA ASN A 82 24.50 10.53 1.84
C ASN A 82 24.10 9.63 3.02
N HIS A 83 25.07 8.95 3.62
CA HIS A 83 24.87 8.10 4.80
C HIS A 83 24.25 8.92 5.95
N GLU A 84 24.83 10.07 6.30
CA GLU A 84 24.31 10.93 7.37
C GLU A 84 22.93 11.52 7.03
N THR A 85 22.70 11.86 5.77
CA THR A 85 21.42 12.42 5.32
C THR A 85 20.30 11.38 5.44
N LEU A 86 20.55 10.14 5.00
CA LEU A 86 19.60 9.03 5.13
C LEU A 86 19.38 8.63 6.61
N ASP A 87 20.45 8.60 7.43
CA ASP A 87 20.33 8.32 8.87
C ASP A 87 19.43 9.35 9.59
N LYS A 88 19.66 10.63 9.33
CA LYS A 88 18.83 11.73 9.90
C LYS A 88 17.38 11.64 9.44
N PHE A 89 17.16 11.24 8.20
CA PHE A 89 15.81 11.04 7.67
C PHE A 89 15.14 9.84 8.35
N LEU A 90 15.79 8.67 8.39
CA LEU A 90 15.24 7.43 8.95
C LEU A 90 14.83 7.61 10.41
N LYS A 91 15.63 8.33 11.22
CA LYS A 91 15.27 8.64 12.62
C LYS A 91 13.94 9.40 12.72
N LYS A 92 13.72 10.37 11.83
CA LYS A 92 12.46 11.15 11.80
C LYS A 92 11.31 10.36 11.23
N PHE A 93 11.58 9.57 10.18
CA PHE A 93 10.58 8.71 9.54
C PHE A 93 10.03 7.70 10.54
N ASN A 94 10.89 6.98 11.26
CA ASN A 94 10.50 6.01 12.27
C ASN A 94 9.60 6.65 13.33
N LYS A 95 10.02 7.79 13.89
CA LYS A 95 9.22 8.52 14.89
C LYS A 95 7.83 8.90 14.35
N ASN A 96 7.74 9.35 13.10
CA ASN A 96 6.46 9.73 12.50
C ASN A 96 5.61 8.50 12.16
N MET A 97 6.22 7.41 11.72
CA MET A 97 5.55 6.13 11.46
C MET A 97 4.93 5.57 12.74
N ASP A 98 5.71 5.50 13.82
CA ASP A 98 5.23 5.04 15.13
C ASP A 98 4.04 5.90 15.60
N LYS A 99 4.20 7.23 15.54
CA LYS A 99 3.14 8.18 15.90
C LYS A 99 1.88 8.01 15.03
N PHE A 100 2.06 7.75 13.72
CA PHE A 100 0.93 7.49 12.82
C PHE A 100 0.14 6.26 13.25
N ILE A 101 0.85 5.16 13.53
CA ILE A 101 0.26 3.88 13.95
C ILE A 101 -0.46 4.04 15.31
N GLU A 102 0.17 4.70 16.28
CA GLU A 102 -0.41 4.95 17.60
C GLU A 102 -1.68 5.80 17.51
N VAL A 103 -1.65 6.91 16.75
CA VAL A 103 -2.82 7.78 16.55
C VAL A 103 -3.93 7.04 15.81
N TRP A 104 -3.58 6.23 14.81
CA TRP A 104 -4.56 5.38 14.14
C TRP A 104 -5.24 4.43 15.10
N MET A 105 -4.48 3.65 15.88
CA MET A 105 -5.02 2.69 16.86
C MET A 105 -5.81 3.37 17.99
N GLY A 106 -5.46 4.61 18.34
CA GLY A 106 -6.22 5.39 19.34
C GLY A 106 -7.59 5.85 18.84
N LYS A 107 -7.79 5.96 17.53
CA LYS A 107 -9.05 6.42 16.90
C LYS A 107 -9.90 5.30 16.35
N HIS A 108 -9.26 4.21 15.99
CA HIS A 108 -9.85 3.06 15.34
C HIS A 108 -9.51 1.81 16.13
N GLU A 109 -10.10 0.69 15.75
CA GLU A 109 -9.73 -0.60 16.31
C GLU A 109 -8.32 -1.02 15.88
N LYS A 110 -7.74 -1.99 16.59
CA LYS A 110 -6.44 -2.56 16.21
C LYS A 110 -6.54 -3.16 14.80
N PHE A 111 -5.58 -2.83 13.95
CA PHE A 111 -5.45 -3.43 12.64
C PHE A 111 -4.88 -4.86 12.76
N ASP A 112 -5.29 -5.74 11.86
CA ASP A 112 -4.72 -7.09 11.73
C ASP A 112 -3.86 -7.17 10.47
N LEU A 113 -2.57 -7.42 10.65
CA LEU A 113 -1.65 -7.65 9.52
C LEU A 113 -1.81 -9.03 8.89
N GLY A 114 -2.52 -9.96 9.55
CA GLY A 114 -2.57 -11.37 9.16
C GLY A 114 -1.26 -12.11 9.45
N LYS A 115 -1.26 -13.44 9.26
CA LYS A 115 -0.16 -14.30 9.72
C LYS A 115 1.05 -14.34 8.77
N ASN A 116 0.88 -14.11 7.47
CA ASN A 116 1.92 -14.33 6.46
C ASN A 116 1.94 -13.17 5.45
N ARG A 117 2.22 -11.97 5.92
CA ARG A 117 2.40 -10.80 5.04
C ARG A 117 3.85 -10.65 4.64
N GLN A 118 4.06 -10.30 3.39
CA GLN A 118 5.38 -10.05 2.82
C GLN A 118 5.49 -8.60 2.39
N VAL A 119 6.68 -8.04 2.54
CA VAL A 119 7.05 -6.74 2.01
C VAL A 119 8.23 -6.90 1.06
N ASN A 120 8.25 -6.14 -0.02
CA ASN A 120 9.38 -6.10 -0.94
C ASN A 120 10.41 -5.10 -0.42
N ILE A 121 11.64 -5.53 -0.27
CA ILE A 121 12.75 -4.66 0.10
C ILE A 121 13.64 -4.50 -1.14
N TYR A 122 13.88 -3.26 -1.54
CA TYR A 122 14.66 -2.95 -2.73
C TYR A 122 16.05 -2.46 -2.34
N GLN A 123 17.05 -2.90 -3.11
CA GLN A 123 18.35 -2.27 -3.12
C GLN A 123 18.31 -1.17 -4.17
N ILE A 124 18.33 0.09 -3.73
CA ILE A 124 18.18 1.27 -4.57
C ILE A 124 19.51 1.97 -4.65
N THR A 125 20.00 2.17 -5.86
CA THR A 125 21.21 2.94 -6.14
C THR A 125 20.98 4.44 -5.92
N LYS A 126 22.06 5.24 -5.92
CA LYS A 126 21.98 6.68 -5.78
C LYS A 126 21.11 7.32 -6.89
N ASP A 127 21.26 6.84 -8.12
CA ASP A 127 20.54 7.38 -9.28
C ASP A 127 19.03 7.06 -9.22
N GLU A 128 18.66 5.90 -8.70
CA GLU A 128 17.27 5.47 -8.55
C GLU A 128 16.58 6.05 -7.31
N LEU A 129 17.35 6.58 -6.35
CA LEU A 129 16.82 7.04 -5.07
C LEU A 129 15.79 8.16 -5.21
N PHE A 130 16.00 9.08 -6.17
CA PHE A 130 15.05 10.17 -6.41
C PHE A 130 13.72 9.66 -6.94
N ASP A 131 13.74 8.73 -7.89
CA ASP A 131 12.54 8.13 -8.49
C ASP A 131 11.76 7.35 -7.43
N TYR A 132 12.48 6.61 -6.56
CA TYR A 132 11.84 5.92 -5.45
C TYR A 132 11.21 6.89 -4.44
N LEU A 133 11.87 8.00 -4.13
CA LEU A 133 11.31 9.02 -3.23
C LEU A 133 10.10 9.73 -3.83
N ASP A 134 10.06 9.90 -5.15
CA ASP A 134 8.88 10.45 -5.83
C ASP A 134 7.71 9.46 -5.77
N LEU A 135 7.94 8.17 -5.95
CA LEU A 135 6.93 7.14 -5.71
C LEU A 135 6.41 7.15 -4.26
N VAL A 136 7.30 7.33 -3.28
CA VAL A 136 6.90 7.44 -1.87
C VAL A 136 6.04 8.69 -1.65
N LEU A 137 6.36 9.82 -2.28
CA LEU A 137 5.54 11.03 -2.23
C LEU A 137 4.17 10.82 -2.85
N GLU A 138 4.08 10.13 -4.00
CA GLU A 138 2.79 9.75 -4.59
C GLU A 138 1.97 8.86 -3.66
N PHE A 139 2.58 7.85 -3.05
CA PHE A 139 1.90 7.01 -2.06
C PHE A 139 1.33 7.82 -0.90
N LEU A 140 2.07 8.83 -0.41
CA LEU A 140 1.64 9.66 0.72
C LEU A 140 0.56 10.67 0.34
N THR A 141 0.60 11.25 -0.86
CA THR A 141 -0.21 12.42 -1.23
C THR A 141 -1.07 12.25 -2.47
N GLY A 142 -0.77 11.27 -3.32
CA GLY A 142 -1.43 11.02 -4.59
C GLY A 142 -2.77 10.32 -4.46
N ASP A 143 -3.45 10.20 -5.58
CA ASP A 143 -4.72 9.47 -5.69
C ASP A 143 -4.52 8.02 -6.18
N VAL A 144 -3.44 7.78 -6.92
CA VAL A 144 -3.05 6.47 -7.47
C VAL A 144 -1.54 6.31 -7.35
N VAL A 145 -1.08 5.16 -6.89
CA VAL A 145 0.35 4.82 -6.87
C VAL A 145 0.63 3.92 -8.07
N ALA A 146 1.26 4.48 -9.09
CA ALA A 146 1.62 3.75 -10.29
C ALA A 146 3.15 3.73 -10.45
N SER A 147 3.75 2.55 -10.29
CA SER A 147 5.14 2.30 -10.68
C SER A 147 5.26 0.92 -11.29
N ASN A 148 6.02 0.83 -12.39
CA ASN A 148 6.32 -0.45 -13.03
C ASN A 148 7.51 -1.16 -12.39
N VAL A 149 8.34 -0.43 -11.64
CA VAL A 149 9.60 -0.92 -11.07
C VAL A 149 9.43 -1.27 -9.59
N TYR A 150 8.87 -0.35 -8.81
CA TYR A 150 8.72 -0.52 -7.38
C TYR A 150 7.24 -0.66 -7.01
N LYS A 151 6.92 -1.67 -6.21
CA LYS A 151 5.54 -1.93 -5.76
C LYS A 151 5.41 -1.50 -4.30
N LEU A 152 4.65 -0.46 -4.06
CA LEU A 152 4.10 -0.10 -2.75
C LEU A 152 2.64 -0.56 -2.65
N SER A 153 1.92 -0.13 -1.63
CA SER A 153 0.49 -0.39 -1.50
C SER A 153 -0.29 0.16 -2.70
N HIS A 154 -1.30 -0.57 -3.15
CA HIS A 154 -2.27 -0.08 -4.14
C HIS A 154 -3.19 1.01 -3.57
N TYR A 155 -3.19 1.22 -2.26
CA TYR A 155 -4.01 2.22 -1.58
C TYR A 155 -3.14 3.40 -1.15
N PRO A 156 -3.26 4.57 -1.79
CA PRO A 156 -2.61 5.79 -1.33
C PRO A 156 -3.06 6.14 0.08
N LEU A 157 -2.13 6.61 0.89
CA LEU A 157 -2.40 6.99 2.28
C LEU A 157 -3.50 8.07 2.38
N LYS A 158 -3.57 8.98 1.41
CA LYS A 158 -4.60 10.02 1.32
C LYS A 158 -6.03 9.46 1.39
N ASN A 159 -6.29 8.30 0.78
CA ASN A 159 -7.64 7.73 0.70
C ASN A 159 -8.19 7.27 2.05
N VAL A 160 -7.31 6.95 3.00
CA VAL A 160 -7.72 6.56 4.37
C VAL A 160 -7.88 7.78 5.28
N MET A 161 -7.29 8.91 4.90
CA MET A 161 -7.25 10.14 5.71
C MET A 161 -8.27 11.18 5.28
N ASN A 162 -9.07 10.93 4.25
CA ASN A 162 -9.98 11.92 3.64
C ASN A 162 -11.21 12.23 4.53
N ASN A 163 -11.00 12.30 5.84
CA ASN A 163 -12.03 12.61 6.82
C ASN A 163 -11.58 13.80 7.69
N LYS A 164 -12.46 14.77 7.89
CA LYS A 164 -12.25 15.91 8.80
C LYS A 164 -11.83 15.50 10.22
N LYS A 165 -12.08 14.24 10.60
CA LYS A 165 -11.68 13.66 11.89
C LYS A 165 -10.21 13.26 11.97
N ASN A 166 -9.47 13.26 10.85
CA ASN A 166 -8.09 12.75 10.75
C ASN A 166 -7.04 13.84 10.57
N VAL A 167 -7.30 15.06 11.08
CA VAL A 167 -6.38 16.21 10.94
C VAL A 167 -5.00 15.92 11.53
N ASP A 168 -4.92 15.18 12.63
CA ASP A 168 -3.68 14.75 13.27
C ASP A 168 -2.89 13.76 12.40
N LEU A 169 -3.54 12.77 11.79
CA LEU A 169 -2.90 11.85 10.84
C LEU A 169 -2.41 12.59 9.59
N ILE A 170 -3.19 13.56 9.10
CA ILE A 170 -2.79 14.42 7.98
C ILE A 170 -1.53 15.21 8.35
N SER A 171 -1.47 15.78 9.55
CA SER A 171 -0.30 16.51 10.03
C SER A 171 0.95 15.63 10.12
N ILE A 172 0.82 14.37 10.58
CA ILE A 172 1.94 13.42 10.64
C ILE A 172 2.42 13.06 9.24
N ARG A 173 1.50 12.79 8.30
CA ARG A 173 1.84 12.55 6.89
C ARG A 173 2.60 13.74 6.30
N ASP A 174 2.13 14.96 6.52
CA ASP A 174 2.74 16.18 5.99
C ASP A 174 4.14 16.40 6.58
N ASP A 175 4.38 15.99 7.82
CA ASP A 175 5.72 15.97 8.40
C ASP A 175 6.66 14.98 7.69
N ILE A 176 6.16 13.80 7.31
CA ILE A 176 6.92 12.84 6.51
C ILE A 176 7.26 13.43 5.14
N VAL A 177 6.26 13.97 4.43
CA VAL A 177 6.43 14.63 3.12
C VAL A 177 7.48 15.74 3.19
N ARG A 178 7.39 16.61 4.20
CA ARG A 178 8.35 17.71 4.43
C ARG A 178 9.77 17.18 4.66
N ASN A 179 9.91 16.09 5.40
CA ASN A 179 11.21 15.47 5.66
C ASN A 179 11.80 14.83 4.39
N ILE A 180 10.98 14.20 3.53
CA ILE A 180 11.41 13.66 2.22
C ILE A 180 11.94 14.80 1.35
N ASN A 181 11.19 15.90 1.22
CA ASN A 181 11.61 17.04 0.41
C ASN A 181 12.91 17.67 0.91
N ARG A 182 13.11 17.76 2.24
CA ARG A 182 14.38 18.21 2.84
C ARG A 182 15.53 17.24 2.58
N MET A 183 15.28 15.94 2.59
CA MET A 183 16.27 14.94 2.24
C MET A 183 16.66 15.05 0.76
N LYS A 184 15.67 15.10 -0.14
CA LYS A 184 15.92 15.33 -1.59
C LYS A 184 16.75 16.58 -1.84
N TYR A 185 16.47 17.68 -1.16
CA TYR A 185 17.27 18.90 -1.27
C TYR A 185 18.73 18.67 -0.87
N ARG A 186 18.98 18.02 0.25
CA ARG A 186 20.35 17.75 0.72
C ARG A 186 21.12 16.83 -0.21
N LEU A 187 20.47 15.77 -0.72
CA LEU A 187 21.07 14.83 -1.66
C LEU A 187 21.45 15.48 -3.02
N ARG A 188 20.81 16.61 -3.39
CA ARG A 188 21.14 17.37 -4.60
C ARG A 188 22.35 18.30 -4.41
N LEU A 189 22.75 18.60 -3.19
CA LEU A 189 23.89 19.48 -2.90
C LEU A 189 25.24 18.74 -2.95
N GLU A 190 25.21 17.43 -3.22
CA GLU A 190 26.35 16.53 -3.30
C GLU A 190 26.64 16.15 -4.75
#